data_8be8a6b892ff8fe04343e93c28a31531
#
_entry.id   8be8a6b892ff8fe04343e93c28a31531
#
_cell.length_a   1.000
_cell.length_b   1.000
_cell.length_c   1.000
_cell.angle_alpha   90.00
_cell.angle_beta   90.00
_cell.angle_gamma   90.00
#
_symmetry.space_group_name_H-M   'P 1'
#
loop_
_entity.id
_entity.type
_entity.pdbx_description
1 polymer ?
#
loop_
_entity_poly.entity_id
_entity_poly.type
_entity_poly.pdbx_seq_one_letter_code
_entity_poly.pdbx_strand_id
1 'polypeptide(L)'
;MKAGGFPSLAMVALLVFAILAGAVLAAGAQPQAPQKSGGYAVAQEKYQRAMQMYRSARQEYMGSRGMFRGPPVDMLRQMLLRTIDAMLAHIELVRARAESSTLTVEEKAEVYRRLDSHAEFLKQKRQEVQEAETRGELMQIAREVRGRWSVARMELKLAAGTIAVSRVEYILDRGEEIGDRVEMRIKALEQAGYSTGELEELLAQYRMHLSAARNETELAGQKFSAITSPASAGRLFREGRENLREAQVHLRSMFRTLREIIERLRQGEAEVSGVGHLYARGNGTVVIQGTGGVYLRGSGNLTVRVERGGTKLTGWSRVAGNPDGSLTYTGSGRAKVYGRGIYLRAEGEGLVVRASGRGTALLRGDGTWRASGTGGSWSGEVRYGGR
;
A
#
# COMPACT_ATOMS: atom_id res chain seq x y z
N MET A 1 -10.01 11.20 29.16
CA MET A 1 -9.14 11.39 27.98
C MET A 1 -8.47 10.04 27.69
N LYS A 2 -8.83 9.39 26.56
CA LYS A 2 -8.29 8.09 26.16
C LYS A 2 -6.87 8.30 25.61
N ALA A 3 -5.86 7.74 26.26
CA ALA A 3 -4.51 7.68 25.73
C ALA A 3 -4.50 6.76 24.49
N GLY A 4 -4.38 7.35 23.32
CA GLY A 4 -4.18 6.62 22.08
C GLY A 4 -2.80 5.96 22.11
N GLY A 5 -2.77 4.63 22.24
CA GLY A 5 -1.55 3.85 22.07
C GLY A 5 -1.03 4.04 20.64
N PHE A 6 0.20 4.54 20.52
CA PHE A 6 0.88 4.67 19.23
C PHE A 6 1.11 3.27 18.64
N PRO A 7 0.67 2.99 17.40
CA PRO A 7 1.03 1.74 16.74
C PRO A 7 2.55 1.66 16.61
N SER A 8 3.12 0.51 16.96
CA SER A 8 4.55 0.25 16.87
C SER A 8 5.05 0.47 15.43
N LEU A 9 6.31 0.91 15.29
CA LEU A 9 6.98 1.11 13.97
C LEU A 9 6.90 -0.14 13.08
N ALA A 10 6.82 -1.34 13.68
CA ALA A 10 6.57 -2.59 12.98
C ALA A 10 5.24 -2.57 12.19
N MET A 11 4.20 -1.91 12.70
CA MET A 11 2.91 -1.79 12.01
C MET A 11 3.00 -0.81 10.82
N VAL A 12 3.83 0.24 10.91
CA VAL A 12 4.11 1.16 9.80
C VAL A 12 4.94 0.48 8.71
N ALA A 13 5.93 -0.35 9.08
CA ALA A 13 6.73 -1.13 8.13
C ALA A 13 5.88 -2.20 7.41
N LEU A 14 4.93 -2.84 8.09
CA LEU A 14 3.97 -3.79 7.50
C LEU A 14 2.99 -3.10 6.56
N LEU A 15 2.52 -1.88 6.89
CA LEU A 15 1.66 -1.08 6.03
C LEU A 15 2.40 -0.60 4.77
N VAL A 16 3.67 -0.21 4.89
CA VAL A 16 4.54 0.16 3.75
C VAL A 16 4.79 -1.05 2.85
N PHE A 17 4.99 -2.25 3.41
CA PHE A 17 5.18 -3.48 2.63
C PHE A 17 3.90 -3.88 1.88
N ALA A 18 2.72 -3.73 2.49
CA ALA A 18 1.43 -3.99 1.85
C ALA A 18 1.12 -2.98 0.72
N ILE A 19 1.52 -1.71 0.88
CA ILE A 19 1.36 -0.66 -0.14
C ILE A 19 2.37 -0.84 -1.27
N LEU A 20 3.65 -1.20 -0.98
CA LEU A 20 4.67 -1.51 -1.99
C LEU A 20 4.28 -2.73 -2.84
N ALA A 21 3.74 -3.77 -2.23
CA ALA A 21 3.22 -4.93 -2.95
C ALA A 21 2.10 -4.55 -3.93
N GLY A 22 1.27 -3.54 -3.62
CA GLY A 22 0.19 -3.04 -4.49
C GLY A 22 0.67 -2.18 -5.67
N ALA A 23 1.74 -1.39 -5.50
CA ALA A 23 2.21 -0.43 -6.52
C ALA A 23 3.09 -1.07 -7.61
N VAL A 24 3.87 -2.10 -7.29
CA VAL A 24 4.76 -2.82 -8.24
C VAL A 24 3.98 -3.60 -9.30
N LEU A 25 2.68 -3.80 -9.13
CA LEU A 25 1.86 -4.68 -9.96
C LEU A 25 1.14 -4.07 -11.14
N ALA A 26 1.27 -2.79 -11.34
CA ALA A 26 0.81 -2.19 -12.62
C ALA A 26 1.76 -2.49 -13.80
N ALA A 27 2.92 -3.09 -13.57
CA ALA A 27 3.98 -3.32 -14.58
C ALA A 27 4.32 -4.78 -14.89
N GLY A 28 3.51 -5.76 -14.46
CA GLY A 28 3.71 -7.13 -14.97
C GLY A 28 3.94 -8.27 -13.97
N ALA A 29 3.87 -8.04 -12.67
CA ALA A 29 3.85 -9.14 -11.70
C ALA A 29 2.67 -8.98 -10.74
N GLN A 30 1.81 -9.99 -10.64
CA GLN A 30 0.66 -9.98 -9.73
C GLN A 30 1.12 -10.22 -8.29
N PRO A 31 0.86 -9.34 -7.33
CA PRO A 31 0.81 -9.72 -5.93
C PRO A 31 -0.59 -10.21 -5.59
N GLN A 32 -0.64 -11.25 -4.82
CA GLN A 32 -1.87 -11.74 -4.22
C GLN A 32 -2.42 -10.67 -3.26
N ALA A 33 -3.47 -9.96 -3.71
CA ALA A 33 -4.28 -9.12 -2.84
C ALA A 33 -5.20 -9.99 -1.97
N PRO A 34 -5.63 -9.51 -0.79
CA PRO A 34 -6.45 -10.30 0.11
C PRO A 34 -7.77 -10.72 -0.54
N GLN A 35 -8.22 -11.89 -0.22
CA GLN A 35 -9.29 -12.76 -0.77
C GLN A 35 -10.69 -12.18 -1.08
N LYS A 36 -10.84 -10.91 -1.49
CA LYS A 36 -12.08 -10.41 -2.13
C LYS A 36 -11.99 -10.39 -3.68
N SER A 37 -10.94 -10.93 -4.26
CA SER A 37 -10.63 -10.86 -5.70
C SER A 37 -11.24 -11.98 -6.58
N GLY A 38 -12.08 -12.86 -6.04
CA GLY A 38 -12.65 -13.96 -6.83
C GLY A 38 -13.39 -13.48 -8.09
N GLY A 39 -14.16 -12.41 -7.97
CA GLY A 39 -14.97 -11.89 -9.09
C GLY A 39 -14.14 -11.33 -10.24
N TYR A 40 -13.08 -10.56 -9.95
CA TYR A 40 -12.24 -9.97 -11.00
C TYR A 40 -11.41 -11.04 -11.75
N ALA A 41 -10.82 -11.99 -11.03
CA ALA A 41 -10.05 -13.07 -11.64
C ALA A 41 -10.92 -13.93 -12.56
N VAL A 42 -12.13 -14.28 -12.13
CA VAL A 42 -13.12 -15.02 -12.93
C VAL A 42 -13.53 -14.23 -14.18
N ALA A 43 -13.82 -12.94 -14.03
CA ALA A 43 -14.17 -12.09 -15.17
C ALA A 43 -13.02 -11.94 -16.16
N GLN A 44 -11.79 -11.86 -15.69
CA GLN A 44 -10.59 -11.81 -16.50
C GLN A 44 -10.38 -13.10 -17.30
N GLU A 45 -10.51 -14.25 -16.67
CA GLU A 45 -10.42 -15.55 -17.34
C GLU A 45 -11.53 -15.70 -18.40
N LYS A 46 -12.77 -15.33 -18.06
CA LYS A 46 -13.91 -15.33 -18.97
C LYS A 46 -13.64 -14.45 -20.20
N TYR A 47 -13.13 -13.26 -19.99
CA TYR A 47 -12.75 -12.36 -21.07
C TYR A 47 -11.65 -12.94 -21.98
N GLN A 48 -10.58 -13.50 -21.39
CA GLN A 48 -9.50 -14.12 -22.15
C GLN A 48 -10.01 -15.27 -23.01
N ARG A 49 -10.86 -16.14 -22.44
CA ARG A 49 -11.49 -17.26 -23.15
C ARG A 49 -12.38 -16.75 -24.31
N ALA A 50 -13.23 -15.76 -24.06
CA ALA A 50 -14.10 -15.18 -25.09
C ALA A 50 -13.28 -14.55 -26.21
N MET A 51 -12.18 -13.86 -25.90
CA MET A 51 -11.27 -13.28 -26.92
C MET A 51 -10.55 -14.36 -27.75
N GLN A 52 -10.19 -15.47 -27.16
CA GLN A 52 -9.61 -16.60 -27.89
C GLN A 52 -10.62 -17.18 -28.89
N MET A 53 -11.85 -17.46 -28.44
CA MET A 53 -12.93 -17.95 -29.30
C MET A 53 -13.28 -16.98 -30.44
N TYR A 54 -13.30 -15.68 -30.14
CA TYR A 54 -13.48 -14.65 -31.15
C TYR A 54 -12.37 -14.67 -32.22
N ARG A 55 -11.09 -14.78 -31.76
CA ARG A 55 -9.95 -14.82 -32.70
C ARG A 55 -10.02 -16.03 -33.63
N SER A 56 -10.34 -17.21 -33.12
CA SER A 56 -10.52 -18.43 -33.92
C SER A 56 -11.63 -18.27 -34.93
N ALA A 57 -12.83 -17.87 -34.49
CA ALA A 57 -13.97 -17.67 -35.40
C ALA A 57 -13.71 -16.60 -36.48
N ARG A 58 -13.00 -15.54 -36.12
CA ARG A 58 -12.57 -14.50 -37.07
C ARG A 58 -11.58 -15.04 -38.09
N GLN A 59 -10.63 -15.85 -37.69
CA GLN A 59 -9.63 -16.46 -38.59
C GLN A 59 -10.31 -17.41 -39.60
N GLU A 60 -11.20 -18.27 -39.12
CA GLU A 60 -12.01 -19.15 -39.95
C GLU A 60 -12.85 -18.38 -40.97
N TYR A 61 -13.57 -17.35 -40.53
CA TYR A 61 -14.34 -16.46 -41.37
C TYR A 61 -13.49 -15.76 -42.43
N MET A 62 -12.30 -15.26 -42.06
CA MET A 62 -11.40 -14.60 -43.00
C MET A 62 -10.80 -15.57 -44.01
N GLY A 63 -10.49 -16.81 -43.60
CA GLY A 63 -10.00 -17.86 -44.48
C GLY A 63 -11.05 -18.28 -45.54
N SER A 64 -12.33 -18.22 -45.18
CA SER A 64 -13.43 -18.57 -46.09
C SER A 64 -13.82 -17.48 -47.09
N ARG A 65 -13.29 -16.25 -46.97
CA ARG A 65 -13.63 -15.12 -47.89
C ARG A 65 -13.22 -15.36 -49.34
N GLY A 66 -12.22 -16.21 -49.59
CA GLY A 66 -11.76 -16.59 -50.92
C GLY A 66 -12.65 -17.63 -51.65
N MET A 67 -13.68 -18.17 -51.00
CA MET A 67 -14.58 -19.13 -51.59
C MET A 67 -15.51 -18.43 -52.60
N PHE A 68 -15.77 -19.09 -53.75
CA PHE A 68 -16.52 -18.55 -54.89
C PHE A 68 -17.92 -18.00 -54.53
N ARG A 69 -18.55 -18.50 -53.44
CA ARG A 69 -19.86 -18.04 -52.95
C ARG A 69 -19.81 -17.22 -51.67
N GLY A 70 -18.60 -16.84 -51.24
CA GLY A 70 -18.39 -16.18 -49.95
C GLY A 70 -18.59 -17.11 -48.72
N PRO A 71 -18.37 -16.63 -47.49
CA PRO A 71 -18.53 -17.43 -46.28
C PRO A 71 -19.97 -17.92 -46.12
N PRO A 72 -20.21 -19.16 -45.65
CA PRO A 72 -21.53 -19.66 -45.29
C PRO A 72 -22.22 -18.78 -44.25
N VAL A 73 -23.58 -18.72 -44.27
CA VAL A 73 -24.40 -17.93 -43.36
C VAL A 73 -24.09 -18.33 -41.88
N ASP A 74 -23.96 -19.63 -41.64
CA ASP A 74 -23.65 -20.14 -40.28
C ASP A 74 -22.29 -19.69 -39.77
N MET A 75 -21.30 -19.58 -40.62
CA MET A 75 -19.98 -19.09 -40.24
C MET A 75 -20.02 -17.60 -39.89
N LEU A 76 -20.80 -16.80 -40.62
CA LEU A 76 -21.05 -15.40 -40.28
C LEU A 76 -21.80 -15.27 -38.92
N ARG A 77 -22.84 -16.11 -38.73
CA ARG A 77 -23.59 -16.18 -37.47
C ARG A 77 -22.66 -16.50 -36.31
N GLN A 78 -21.85 -17.53 -36.41
CA GLN A 78 -20.89 -17.93 -35.35
C GLN A 78 -19.88 -16.80 -35.05
N MET A 79 -19.32 -16.19 -36.09
CA MET A 79 -18.38 -15.06 -35.92
C MET A 79 -19.04 -13.89 -35.18
N LEU A 80 -20.30 -13.53 -35.48
CA LEU A 80 -21.03 -12.47 -34.78
C LEU A 80 -21.34 -12.83 -33.34
N LEU A 81 -21.78 -14.06 -33.05
CA LEU A 81 -22.03 -14.53 -31.71
C LEU A 81 -20.75 -14.43 -30.85
N ARG A 82 -19.61 -14.93 -31.34
CA ARG A 82 -18.32 -14.83 -30.63
C ARG A 82 -17.85 -13.39 -30.44
N THR A 83 -18.17 -12.51 -31.42
CA THR A 83 -17.87 -11.08 -31.29
C THR A 83 -18.67 -10.46 -30.13
N ILE A 84 -19.97 -10.73 -30.06
CA ILE A 84 -20.86 -10.22 -29.00
C ILE A 84 -20.46 -10.81 -27.64
N ASP A 85 -20.17 -12.10 -27.56
CA ASP A 85 -19.72 -12.75 -26.33
C ASP A 85 -18.42 -12.10 -25.79
N ALA A 86 -17.47 -11.76 -26.67
CA ALA A 86 -16.24 -11.08 -26.30
C ALA A 86 -16.50 -9.63 -25.82
N MET A 87 -17.47 -8.93 -26.43
CA MET A 87 -17.89 -7.59 -26.01
C MET A 87 -18.55 -7.61 -24.63
N LEU A 88 -19.46 -8.55 -24.39
CA LEU A 88 -20.11 -8.75 -23.09
C LEU A 88 -19.09 -9.08 -21.99
N ALA A 89 -18.19 -10.01 -22.27
CA ALA A 89 -17.14 -10.38 -21.33
C ALA A 89 -16.20 -9.21 -20.98
N HIS A 90 -15.95 -8.29 -21.96
CA HIS A 90 -15.18 -7.06 -21.69
C HIS A 90 -15.93 -6.10 -20.76
N ILE A 91 -17.23 -5.92 -20.94
CA ILE A 91 -18.07 -5.13 -20.04
C ILE A 91 -18.05 -5.73 -18.62
N GLU A 92 -18.25 -7.03 -18.49
CA GLU A 92 -18.19 -7.73 -17.20
C GLU A 92 -16.83 -7.57 -16.51
N LEU A 93 -15.72 -7.62 -17.26
CA LEU A 93 -14.38 -7.41 -16.73
C LEU A 93 -14.22 -6.00 -16.12
N VAL A 94 -14.68 -4.96 -16.84
CA VAL A 94 -14.58 -3.57 -16.34
C VAL A 94 -15.50 -3.38 -15.12
N ARG A 95 -16.69 -3.98 -15.09
CA ARG A 95 -17.57 -3.98 -13.92
C ARG A 95 -16.92 -4.64 -12.70
N ALA A 96 -16.38 -5.84 -12.88
CA ALA A 96 -15.68 -6.54 -11.79
C ALA A 96 -14.46 -5.76 -11.29
N ARG A 97 -13.79 -5.01 -12.18
CA ARG A 97 -12.70 -4.13 -11.81
C ARG A 97 -13.17 -2.91 -11.02
N ALA A 98 -14.32 -2.31 -11.41
CA ALA A 98 -14.94 -1.22 -10.65
C ALA A 98 -15.37 -1.70 -9.26
N GLU A 99 -15.96 -2.89 -9.15
CA GLU A 99 -16.36 -3.48 -7.87
C GLU A 99 -15.19 -3.62 -6.90
N SER A 100 -14.05 -4.08 -7.39
CA SER A 100 -12.82 -4.27 -6.59
C SER A 100 -11.98 -3.00 -6.43
N SER A 101 -12.45 -1.85 -6.92
CA SER A 101 -11.73 -0.57 -6.89
C SER A 101 -12.02 0.24 -5.63
N THR A 102 -11.29 1.35 -5.49
CA THR A 102 -11.45 2.35 -4.44
C THR A 102 -12.55 3.39 -4.73
N LEU A 103 -13.28 3.23 -5.84
CA LEU A 103 -14.41 4.09 -6.19
C LEU A 103 -15.47 4.11 -5.09
N THR A 104 -16.11 5.25 -4.89
CA THR A 104 -17.28 5.37 -4.00
C THR A 104 -18.46 4.56 -4.54
N VAL A 105 -19.49 4.41 -3.72
CA VAL A 105 -20.73 3.70 -4.12
C VAL A 105 -21.40 4.39 -5.29
N GLU A 106 -21.42 5.72 -5.28
CA GLU A 106 -22.02 6.58 -6.31
C GLU A 106 -21.26 6.46 -7.63
N GLU A 107 -19.92 6.51 -7.59
CA GLU A 107 -19.06 6.35 -8.78
C GLU A 107 -19.21 4.95 -9.40
N LYS A 108 -19.29 3.91 -8.57
CA LYS A 108 -19.56 2.54 -9.04
C LYS A 108 -20.91 2.44 -9.72
N ALA A 109 -21.95 3.01 -9.10
CA ALA A 109 -23.29 3.02 -9.66
C ALA A 109 -23.34 3.72 -11.03
N GLU A 110 -22.62 4.84 -11.17
CA GLU A 110 -22.54 5.54 -12.46
C GLU A 110 -21.82 4.71 -13.53
N VAL A 111 -20.72 4.05 -13.18
CA VAL A 111 -20.02 3.12 -14.10
C VAL A 111 -20.97 2.00 -14.52
N TYR A 112 -21.72 1.41 -13.58
CA TYR A 112 -22.64 0.32 -13.90
C TYR A 112 -23.78 0.80 -14.79
N ARG A 113 -24.43 1.91 -14.47
CA ARG A 113 -25.52 2.49 -15.24
C ARG A 113 -25.14 2.69 -16.73
N ARG A 114 -23.93 3.20 -16.98
CA ARG A 114 -23.42 3.38 -18.34
C ARG A 114 -23.18 2.06 -19.07
N LEU A 115 -22.55 1.10 -18.41
CA LEU A 115 -22.18 -0.17 -19.03
C LEU A 115 -23.36 -1.13 -19.20
N ASP A 116 -24.36 -1.09 -18.31
CA ASP A 116 -25.53 -1.97 -18.35
C ASP A 116 -26.37 -1.75 -19.59
N SER A 117 -26.58 -0.49 -20.03
CA SER A 117 -27.33 -0.19 -21.24
C SER A 117 -26.69 -0.83 -22.50
N HIS A 118 -25.36 -0.94 -22.52
CA HIS A 118 -24.65 -1.60 -23.62
C HIS A 118 -24.72 -3.13 -23.49
N ALA A 119 -24.66 -3.65 -22.26
CA ALA A 119 -24.78 -5.08 -22.02
C ALA A 119 -26.17 -5.60 -22.47
N GLU A 120 -27.24 -4.90 -22.09
CA GLU A 120 -28.60 -5.27 -22.47
C GLU A 120 -28.80 -5.21 -24.01
N PHE A 121 -28.35 -4.14 -24.67
CA PHE A 121 -28.36 -4.06 -26.11
C PHE A 121 -27.63 -5.26 -26.78
N LEU A 122 -26.45 -5.61 -26.27
CA LEU A 122 -25.68 -6.72 -26.82
C LEU A 122 -26.35 -8.08 -26.59
N LYS A 123 -27.00 -8.29 -25.45
CA LYS A 123 -27.78 -9.50 -25.14
C LYS A 123 -28.96 -9.64 -26.13
N GLN A 124 -29.69 -8.55 -26.36
CA GLN A 124 -30.79 -8.53 -27.34
C GLN A 124 -30.23 -8.87 -28.71
N LYS A 125 -29.17 -8.21 -29.18
CA LYS A 125 -28.57 -8.47 -30.51
C LYS A 125 -28.02 -9.90 -30.62
N ARG A 126 -27.55 -10.47 -29.55
CA ARG A 126 -27.12 -11.88 -29.49
C ARG A 126 -28.29 -12.83 -29.84
N GLN A 127 -29.48 -12.56 -29.26
CA GLN A 127 -30.69 -13.31 -29.58
C GLN A 127 -31.11 -13.13 -31.06
N GLU A 128 -31.16 -11.88 -31.53
CA GLU A 128 -31.47 -11.59 -32.95
C GLU A 128 -30.51 -12.32 -33.94
N VAL A 129 -29.20 -12.43 -33.59
CA VAL A 129 -28.24 -13.21 -34.40
C VAL A 129 -28.55 -14.70 -34.39
N GLN A 130 -29.09 -15.26 -33.33
CA GLN A 130 -29.50 -16.67 -33.24
C GLN A 130 -30.73 -16.97 -34.13
N GLU A 131 -31.66 -16.02 -34.19
CA GLU A 131 -32.94 -16.11 -34.93
C GLU A 131 -32.79 -15.73 -36.41
N ALA A 132 -31.75 -14.96 -36.77
CA ALA A 132 -31.54 -14.50 -38.14
C ALA A 132 -31.34 -15.65 -39.15
N GLU A 133 -32.12 -15.71 -40.18
CA GLU A 133 -32.06 -16.77 -41.20
C GLU A 133 -31.21 -16.37 -42.41
N THR A 134 -31.15 -15.08 -42.72
CA THR A 134 -30.50 -14.58 -43.93
C THR A 134 -29.18 -13.86 -43.62
N ARG A 135 -28.29 -13.86 -44.64
CA ARG A 135 -27.07 -13.07 -44.63
C ARG A 135 -27.34 -11.56 -44.48
N GLY A 136 -28.44 -11.08 -45.09
CA GLY A 136 -28.83 -9.67 -45.02
C GLY A 136 -29.12 -9.21 -43.62
N GLU A 137 -29.92 -9.97 -42.86
CA GLU A 137 -30.23 -9.73 -41.44
C GLU A 137 -28.96 -9.72 -40.59
N LEU A 138 -28.11 -10.75 -40.74
CA LEU A 138 -26.84 -10.81 -39.99
C LEU A 138 -25.95 -9.59 -40.27
N MET A 139 -25.87 -9.12 -41.50
CA MET A 139 -25.08 -7.94 -41.88
C MET A 139 -25.69 -6.64 -41.33
N GLN A 140 -27.02 -6.56 -41.22
CA GLN A 140 -27.68 -5.44 -40.57
C GLN A 140 -27.37 -5.42 -39.05
N ILE A 141 -27.57 -6.53 -38.37
CA ILE A 141 -27.22 -6.65 -36.92
C ILE A 141 -25.74 -6.31 -36.70
N ALA A 142 -24.84 -6.78 -37.56
CA ALA A 142 -23.42 -6.45 -37.48
C ALA A 142 -23.14 -4.94 -37.59
N ARG A 143 -23.87 -4.20 -38.44
CA ARG A 143 -23.75 -2.73 -38.51
C ARG A 143 -24.23 -2.04 -37.28
N GLU A 144 -25.36 -2.44 -36.69
CA GLU A 144 -25.93 -1.90 -35.49
C GLU A 144 -25.00 -2.15 -34.27
N VAL A 145 -24.51 -3.39 -34.10
CA VAL A 145 -23.55 -3.76 -33.08
C VAL A 145 -22.25 -2.94 -33.18
N ARG A 146 -21.72 -2.76 -34.39
CA ARG A 146 -20.51 -1.96 -34.65
C ARG A 146 -20.71 -0.49 -34.23
N GLY A 147 -21.84 0.11 -34.63
CA GLY A 147 -22.20 1.48 -34.27
C GLY A 147 -22.25 1.68 -32.75
N ARG A 148 -23.05 0.85 -32.08
CA ARG A 148 -23.20 0.92 -30.62
C ARG A 148 -21.90 0.62 -29.87
N TRP A 149 -21.11 -0.34 -30.37
CA TRP A 149 -19.82 -0.71 -29.77
C TRP A 149 -18.78 0.40 -29.82
N SER A 150 -18.83 1.31 -30.77
CA SER A 150 -17.94 2.47 -30.79
C SER A 150 -18.12 3.37 -29.58
N VAL A 151 -19.39 3.58 -29.18
CA VAL A 151 -19.76 4.34 -27.96
C VAL A 151 -19.40 3.54 -26.70
N ALA A 152 -19.75 2.26 -26.67
CA ALA A 152 -19.42 1.38 -25.54
C ALA A 152 -17.91 1.35 -25.25
N ARG A 153 -17.07 1.29 -26.29
CA ARG A 153 -15.60 1.36 -26.11
C ARG A 153 -15.10 2.70 -25.55
N MET A 154 -15.77 3.78 -25.87
CA MET A 154 -15.48 5.09 -25.27
C MET A 154 -15.77 5.06 -23.77
N GLU A 155 -16.96 4.58 -23.39
CA GLU A 155 -17.37 4.50 -21.98
C GLU A 155 -16.53 3.50 -21.17
N LEU A 156 -16.15 2.37 -21.77
CA LEU A 156 -15.21 1.42 -21.17
C LEU A 156 -13.84 2.07 -20.89
N LYS A 157 -13.35 2.92 -21.79
CA LYS A 157 -12.10 3.66 -21.56
C LYS A 157 -12.25 4.69 -20.47
N LEU A 158 -13.36 5.44 -20.46
CA LEU A 158 -13.66 6.39 -19.40
C LEU A 158 -13.70 5.68 -18.04
N ALA A 159 -14.48 4.62 -17.90
CA ALA A 159 -14.57 3.83 -16.68
C ALA A 159 -13.19 3.29 -16.23
N ALA A 160 -12.40 2.75 -17.16
CA ALA A 160 -11.06 2.27 -16.85
C ALA A 160 -10.11 3.39 -16.39
N GLY A 161 -10.24 4.59 -16.96
CA GLY A 161 -9.50 5.78 -16.56
C GLY A 161 -9.87 6.24 -15.16
N THR A 162 -11.17 6.36 -14.88
CA THR A 162 -11.69 6.75 -13.54
C THR A 162 -11.23 5.77 -12.46
N ILE A 163 -11.34 4.46 -12.71
CA ILE A 163 -10.85 3.43 -11.77
C ILE A 163 -9.35 3.57 -11.51
N ALA A 164 -8.57 3.89 -12.55
CA ALA A 164 -7.12 4.03 -12.41
C ALA A 164 -6.74 5.28 -11.62
N VAL A 165 -7.41 6.42 -11.84
CA VAL A 165 -7.22 7.67 -11.09
C VAL A 165 -7.56 7.47 -9.63
N SER A 166 -8.76 6.99 -9.31
CA SER A 166 -9.21 6.75 -7.93
C SER A 166 -8.25 5.86 -7.13
N ARG A 167 -7.65 4.86 -7.79
CA ARG A 167 -6.65 4.01 -7.14
C ARG A 167 -5.37 4.77 -6.81
N VAL A 168 -4.92 5.67 -7.67
CA VAL A 168 -3.73 6.50 -7.42
C VAL A 168 -4.03 7.52 -6.33
N GLU A 169 -5.19 8.17 -6.35
CA GLU A 169 -5.65 9.10 -5.33
C GLU A 169 -5.65 8.46 -3.94
N TYR A 170 -6.20 7.25 -3.81
CA TYR A 170 -6.14 6.50 -2.56
C TYR A 170 -4.70 6.30 -2.04
N ILE A 171 -3.74 6.03 -2.94
CA ILE A 171 -2.32 5.88 -2.56
C ILE A 171 -1.74 7.23 -2.13
N LEU A 172 -2.09 8.31 -2.81
CA LEU A 172 -1.64 9.66 -2.49
C LEU A 172 -2.13 10.13 -1.13
N ASP A 173 -3.40 9.91 -0.82
CA ASP A 173 -3.99 10.28 0.48
C ASP A 173 -3.33 9.49 1.63
N ARG A 174 -3.06 8.20 1.41
CA ARG A 174 -2.28 7.40 2.38
C ARG A 174 -0.84 7.88 2.49
N GLY A 175 -0.26 8.33 1.38
CA GLY A 175 1.06 8.96 1.37
C GLY A 175 1.10 10.22 2.23
N GLU A 176 0.10 11.07 2.12
CA GLU A 176 -0.03 12.30 2.91
C GLU A 176 -0.12 12.00 4.41
N GLU A 177 -1.01 11.08 4.82
CA GLU A 177 -1.11 10.62 6.22
C GLU A 177 0.23 10.09 6.77
N ILE A 178 1.01 9.39 5.95
CA ILE A 178 2.33 8.89 6.34
C ILE A 178 3.32 10.05 6.48
N GLY A 179 3.32 10.99 5.55
CA GLY A 179 4.16 12.18 5.60
C GLY A 179 3.95 12.99 6.87
N ASP A 180 2.70 13.19 7.27
CA ASP A 180 2.36 13.92 8.50
C ASP A 180 2.83 13.18 9.77
N ARG A 181 2.73 11.86 9.80
CA ARG A 181 3.26 11.06 10.92
C ARG A 181 4.78 11.12 11.00
N VAL A 182 5.46 11.10 9.85
CA VAL A 182 6.91 11.26 9.79
C VAL A 182 7.31 12.64 10.31
N GLU A 183 6.63 13.70 9.88
CA GLU A 183 6.88 15.06 10.37
C GLU A 183 6.73 15.18 11.88
N MET A 184 5.62 14.66 12.44
CA MET A 184 5.42 14.64 13.89
C MET A 184 6.56 13.92 14.60
N ARG A 185 7.09 12.84 14.01
CA ARG A 185 8.22 12.11 14.59
C ARG A 185 9.51 12.91 14.53
N ILE A 186 9.79 13.58 13.40
CA ILE A 186 10.97 14.45 13.24
C ILE A 186 10.92 15.58 14.27
N LYS A 187 9.78 16.28 14.43
CA LYS A 187 9.60 17.32 15.43
C LYS A 187 9.81 16.82 16.87
N ALA A 188 9.37 15.61 17.17
CA ALA A 188 9.60 15.02 18.50
C ALA A 188 11.09 14.73 18.76
N LEU A 189 11.86 14.38 17.72
CA LEU A 189 13.31 14.19 17.82
C LEU A 189 14.03 15.52 17.98
N GLU A 190 13.65 16.55 17.22
CA GLU A 190 14.17 17.90 17.35
C GLU A 190 13.97 18.45 18.78
N GLN A 191 12.75 18.30 19.34
CA GLN A 191 12.45 18.69 20.73
C GLN A 191 13.27 17.89 21.77
N ALA A 192 13.69 16.68 21.42
CA ALA A 192 14.57 15.88 22.25
C ALA A 192 16.08 16.23 22.07
N GLY A 193 16.39 17.26 21.23
CA GLY A 193 17.76 17.76 21.02
C GLY A 193 18.56 17.00 19.98
N TYR A 194 17.92 16.16 19.15
CA TYR A 194 18.62 15.46 18.06
C TYR A 194 18.71 16.32 16.80
N SER A 195 19.77 16.15 16.02
CA SER A 195 19.89 16.79 14.70
C SER A 195 18.93 16.14 13.69
N THR A 196 18.04 16.94 13.11
CA THR A 196 16.98 16.46 12.22
C THR A 196 17.11 16.94 10.78
N GLY A 197 18.13 17.75 10.45
CA GLY A 197 18.25 18.42 9.15
C GLY A 197 18.19 17.44 7.95
N GLU A 198 18.90 16.32 7.99
CA GLU A 198 18.81 15.29 6.93
C GLU A 198 17.39 14.69 6.78
N LEU A 199 16.71 14.47 7.90
CA LEU A 199 15.35 13.94 7.90
C LEU A 199 14.34 14.94 7.33
N GLU A 200 14.54 16.22 7.62
CA GLU A 200 13.73 17.33 7.09
C GLU A 200 13.92 17.49 5.57
N GLU A 201 15.16 17.41 5.09
CA GLU A 201 15.46 17.41 3.66
C GLU A 201 14.79 16.22 2.93
N LEU A 202 14.90 15.02 3.49
CA LEU A 202 14.25 13.83 2.95
C LEU A 202 12.71 13.97 2.98
N LEU A 203 12.15 14.54 4.04
CA LEU A 203 10.71 14.78 4.11
C LEU A 203 10.25 15.82 3.07
N ALA A 204 11.05 16.85 2.83
CA ALA A 204 10.79 17.83 1.77
C ALA A 204 10.79 17.18 0.37
N GLN A 205 11.77 16.31 0.09
CA GLN A 205 11.82 15.53 -1.15
C GLN A 205 10.62 14.58 -1.28
N TYR A 206 10.24 13.91 -0.19
CA TYR A 206 9.05 13.07 -0.14
C TYR A 206 7.79 13.84 -0.53
N ARG A 207 7.57 15.01 0.06
CA ARG A 207 6.41 15.89 -0.21
C ARG A 207 6.43 16.44 -1.63
N MET A 208 7.60 16.80 -2.16
CA MET A 208 7.75 17.22 -3.55
C MET A 208 7.28 16.13 -4.52
N HIS A 209 7.70 14.88 -4.32
CA HIS A 209 7.26 13.76 -5.15
C HIS A 209 5.78 13.46 -4.98
N LEU A 210 5.24 13.56 -3.76
CA LEU A 210 3.80 13.38 -3.50
C LEU A 210 2.97 14.42 -4.27
N SER A 211 3.36 15.69 -4.20
CA SER A 211 2.70 16.80 -4.92
C SER A 211 2.78 16.62 -6.44
N ALA A 212 3.95 16.26 -6.97
CA ALA A 212 4.12 16.00 -8.39
C ALA A 212 3.24 14.82 -8.87
N ALA A 213 3.17 13.73 -8.10
CA ALA A 213 2.29 12.62 -8.42
C ALA A 213 0.81 13.02 -8.39
N ARG A 214 0.40 13.90 -7.47
CA ARG A 214 -0.97 14.43 -7.38
C ARG A 214 -1.31 15.24 -8.62
N ASN A 215 -0.44 16.18 -9.03
CA ASN A 215 -0.64 16.98 -10.22
C ASN A 215 -0.80 16.13 -11.49
N GLU A 216 0.05 15.12 -11.68
CA GLU A 216 -0.06 14.21 -12.82
C GLU A 216 -1.34 13.37 -12.78
N THR A 217 -1.80 12.99 -11.59
CA THR A 217 -3.07 12.24 -11.42
C THR A 217 -4.27 13.12 -11.77
N GLU A 218 -4.26 14.39 -11.36
CA GLU A 218 -5.30 15.36 -11.70
C GLU A 218 -5.35 15.62 -13.22
N LEU A 219 -4.19 15.79 -13.85
CA LEU A 219 -4.10 15.92 -15.33
C LEU A 219 -4.66 14.68 -16.03
N ALA A 220 -4.36 13.49 -15.53
CA ALA A 220 -4.94 12.25 -16.06
C ALA A 220 -6.47 12.24 -15.92
N GLY A 221 -7.00 12.63 -14.76
CA GLY A 221 -8.43 12.75 -14.50
C GLY A 221 -9.12 13.71 -15.47
N GLN A 222 -8.52 14.88 -15.72
CA GLN A 222 -9.00 15.86 -16.68
C GLN A 222 -9.04 15.29 -18.12
N LYS A 223 -8.00 14.53 -18.53
CA LYS A 223 -7.98 13.89 -19.85
C LYS A 223 -9.06 12.83 -19.99
N PHE A 224 -9.30 12.01 -18.95
CA PHE A 224 -10.36 11.01 -19.01
C PHE A 224 -11.74 11.65 -19.00
N SER A 225 -11.98 12.66 -18.18
CA SER A 225 -13.26 13.39 -18.14
C SER A 225 -13.59 14.11 -19.45
N ALA A 226 -12.57 14.54 -20.20
CA ALA A 226 -12.74 15.15 -21.52
C ALA A 226 -13.11 14.13 -22.63
N ILE A 227 -13.21 12.85 -22.34
CA ILE A 227 -13.65 11.82 -23.28
C ILE A 227 -15.18 11.90 -23.46
N THR A 228 -15.64 12.70 -24.42
CA THR A 228 -17.06 12.90 -24.72
C THR A 228 -17.47 12.31 -26.08
N SER A 229 -16.51 11.89 -26.90
CA SER A 229 -16.78 11.33 -28.23
C SER A 229 -15.87 10.15 -28.56
N PRO A 230 -16.35 9.17 -29.38
CA PRO A 230 -15.52 8.05 -29.82
C PRO A 230 -14.28 8.49 -30.62
N ALA A 231 -14.35 9.61 -31.34
CA ALA A 231 -13.24 10.14 -32.12
C ALA A 231 -12.06 10.61 -31.22
N SER A 232 -12.35 11.32 -30.13
CA SER A 232 -11.34 11.81 -29.19
C SER A 232 -10.86 10.76 -28.20
N ALA A 233 -11.67 9.74 -27.93
CA ALA A 233 -11.45 8.76 -26.86
C ALA A 233 -10.08 8.05 -26.95
N GLY A 234 -9.62 7.74 -28.15
CA GLY A 234 -8.33 7.06 -28.34
C GLY A 234 -7.13 7.90 -27.95
N ARG A 235 -7.14 9.18 -28.32
CA ARG A 235 -6.07 10.14 -28.03
C ARG A 235 -6.07 10.51 -26.54
N LEU A 236 -7.19 10.98 -26.03
CA LEU A 236 -7.31 11.42 -24.64
C LEU A 236 -7.00 10.30 -23.63
N PHE A 237 -7.42 9.06 -23.94
CA PHE A 237 -7.08 7.91 -23.11
C PHE A 237 -5.57 7.61 -23.06
N ARG A 238 -4.86 7.79 -24.19
CA ARG A 238 -3.40 7.64 -24.20
C ARG A 238 -2.72 8.72 -23.41
N GLU A 239 -3.12 9.99 -23.58
CA GLU A 239 -2.59 11.12 -22.84
C GLU A 239 -2.80 10.95 -21.33
N GLY A 240 -4.01 10.62 -20.88
CA GLY A 240 -4.28 10.36 -19.45
C GLY A 240 -3.48 9.17 -18.89
N ARG A 241 -3.26 8.13 -19.70
CA ARG A 241 -2.38 7.02 -19.29
C ARG A 241 -0.92 7.44 -19.17
N GLU A 242 -0.46 8.38 -19.98
CA GLU A 242 0.89 8.90 -19.89
C GLU A 242 1.08 9.69 -18.57
N ASN A 243 0.15 10.60 -18.26
CA ASN A 243 0.15 11.27 -16.98
C ASN A 243 0.14 10.28 -15.80
N LEU A 244 -0.67 9.21 -15.83
CA LEU A 244 -0.63 8.18 -14.80
C LEU A 244 0.72 7.44 -14.71
N ARG A 245 1.46 7.31 -15.80
CA ARG A 245 2.82 6.75 -15.76
C ARG A 245 3.79 7.69 -15.07
N GLU A 246 3.72 8.98 -15.36
CA GLU A 246 4.53 10.00 -14.68
C GLU A 246 4.19 10.05 -13.19
N ALA A 247 2.89 10.01 -12.82
CA ALA A 247 2.48 9.86 -11.42
C ALA A 247 3.11 8.63 -10.76
N GLN A 248 3.17 7.48 -11.46
CA GLN A 248 3.83 6.26 -10.94
C GLN A 248 5.33 6.43 -10.75
N VAL A 249 6.01 7.20 -11.61
CA VAL A 249 7.45 7.52 -11.45
C VAL A 249 7.64 8.30 -10.15
N HIS A 250 6.85 9.33 -9.94
CA HIS A 250 6.90 10.13 -8.71
C HIS A 250 6.55 9.31 -7.48
N LEU A 251 5.54 8.46 -7.52
CA LEU A 251 5.21 7.54 -6.41
C LEU A 251 6.37 6.60 -6.07
N ARG A 252 7.07 6.06 -7.06
CA ARG A 252 8.26 5.21 -6.80
C ARG A 252 9.37 6.00 -6.10
N SER A 253 9.62 7.23 -6.52
CA SER A 253 10.61 8.11 -5.89
C SER A 253 10.19 8.46 -4.46
N MET A 254 8.94 8.82 -4.24
CA MET A 254 8.34 9.06 -2.92
C MET A 254 8.55 7.86 -1.98
N PHE A 255 8.24 6.63 -2.43
CA PHE A 255 8.46 5.44 -1.60
C PHE A 255 9.95 5.11 -1.36
N ARG A 256 10.84 5.47 -2.29
CA ARG A 256 12.28 5.35 -2.07
C ARG A 256 12.73 6.29 -0.96
N THR A 257 12.37 7.57 -1.04
CA THR A 257 12.66 8.56 0.00
C THR A 257 12.06 8.18 1.35
N LEU A 258 10.83 7.68 1.38
CA LEU A 258 10.22 7.17 2.61
C LEU A 258 11.03 6.03 3.24
N ARG A 259 11.56 5.13 2.43
CA ARG A 259 12.44 4.05 2.92
C ARG A 259 13.71 4.61 3.53
N GLU A 260 14.34 5.59 2.89
CA GLU A 260 15.52 6.27 3.42
C GLU A 260 15.21 6.96 4.74
N ILE A 261 14.10 7.66 4.86
CA ILE A 261 13.64 8.26 6.13
C ILE A 261 13.51 7.18 7.21
N ILE A 262 12.85 6.05 6.91
CA ILE A 262 12.66 4.95 7.86
C ILE A 262 14.01 4.37 8.29
N GLU A 263 14.94 4.19 7.35
CA GLU A 263 16.29 3.70 7.65
C GLU A 263 17.05 4.67 8.55
N ARG A 264 16.98 5.99 8.27
CA ARG A 264 17.58 7.03 9.13
C ARG A 264 16.94 7.07 10.52
N LEU A 265 15.61 6.98 10.59
CA LEU A 265 14.89 6.91 11.87
C LEU A 265 15.26 5.66 12.68
N ARG A 266 15.64 4.57 12.02
CA ARG A 266 16.09 3.33 12.66
C ARG A 266 17.57 3.34 13.08
N GLN A 267 18.41 4.17 12.46
CA GLN A 267 19.84 4.24 12.81
C GLN A 267 20.10 4.58 14.26
N GLY A 268 19.15 5.25 14.93
CA GLY A 268 19.18 5.50 16.37
C GLY A 268 18.49 4.45 17.24
N GLU A 269 18.05 3.30 16.67
CA GLU A 269 17.29 2.28 17.41
C GLU A 269 17.92 0.88 17.26
N ALA A 270 17.98 0.14 18.35
CA ALA A 270 18.27 -1.30 18.32
C ALA A 270 17.25 -2.04 19.18
N GLU A 271 16.64 -3.09 18.63
CA GLU A 271 15.78 -4.00 19.37
C GLU A 271 16.49 -5.34 19.57
N VAL A 272 16.55 -5.77 20.82
CA VAL A 272 17.15 -7.04 21.21
C VAL A 272 16.13 -7.86 21.96
N SER A 273 15.82 -9.06 21.50
CA SER A 273 14.85 -9.96 22.11
C SER A 273 15.42 -11.37 22.31
N GLY A 274 14.97 -12.06 23.34
CA GLY A 274 15.35 -13.44 23.58
C GLY A 274 15.63 -13.79 25.05
N VAL A 275 16.43 -14.85 25.24
CA VAL A 275 16.91 -15.32 26.55
C VAL A 275 18.42 -15.19 26.58
N GLY A 276 18.96 -14.46 27.57
CA GLY A 276 20.39 -14.30 27.69
C GLY A 276 20.82 -13.06 28.48
N HIS A 277 21.87 -12.42 28.01
CA HIS A 277 22.45 -11.24 28.66
C HIS A 277 22.51 -10.10 27.64
N LEU A 278 22.22 -8.89 28.12
CA LEU A 278 22.40 -7.63 27.43
C LEU A 278 23.33 -6.73 28.17
N TYR A 279 24.26 -6.11 27.49
CA TYR A 279 25.05 -4.98 27.98
C TYR A 279 24.87 -3.83 26.97
N ALA A 280 24.47 -2.66 27.45
CA ALA A 280 24.35 -1.45 26.63
C ALA A 280 24.97 -0.26 27.39
N ARG A 281 25.57 0.67 26.66
CA ARG A 281 26.13 1.91 27.17
C ARG A 281 25.93 3.03 26.16
N GLY A 282 25.43 4.18 26.64
CA GLY A 282 25.20 5.34 25.78
C GLY A 282 24.36 6.41 26.43
N ASN A 283 23.88 7.34 25.57
CA ASN A 283 22.94 8.39 25.92
C ASN A 283 21.62 8.16 25.18
N GLY A 284 20.50 8.48 25.78
CA GLY A 284 19.19 8.33 25.17
C GLY A 284 18.20 7.53 26.00
N THR A 285 17.42 6.65 25.36
CA THR A 285 16.37 5.88 26.03
C THR A 285 16.64 4.37 25.95
N VAL A 286 16.46 3.70 27.06
CA VAL A 286 16.45 2.24 27.16
C VAL A 286 15.11 1.78 27.71
N VAL A 287 14.42 0.89 26.98
CA VAL A 287 13.20 0.24 27.46
C VAL A 287 13.45 -1.26 27.55
N ILE A 288 13.21 -1.85 28.73
CA ILE A 288 13.36 -3.30 28.94
C ILE A 288 12.03 -3.85 29.46
N GLN A 289 11.58 -4.94 28.85
CA GLN A 289 10.39 -5.68 29.27
C GLN A 289 10.73 -7.17 29.38
N GLY A 290 10.32 -7.80 30.50
CA GLY A 290 10.54 -9.23 30.62
C GLY A 290 10.61 -9.77 32.03
N THR A 291 11.39 -10.86 32.17
CA THR A 291 11.61 -11.56 33.45
C THR A 291 13.11 -11.78 33.63
N GLY A 292 13.62 -11.47 34.82
CA GLY A 292 15.04 -11.64 35.12
C GLY A 292 15.60 -10.55 36.04
N GLY A 293 16.76 -10.03 35.71
CA GLY A 293 17.41 -8.96 36.45
C GLY A 293 17.96 -7.87 35.54
N VAL A 294 17.77 -6.61 35.93
CA VAL A 294 18.29 -5.44 35.21
C VAL A 294 19.10 -4.61 36.21
N TYR A 295 20.31 -4.28 35.83
CA TYR A 295 21.14 -3.29 36.51
C TYR A 295 21.31 -2.08 35.60
N LEU A 296 20.99 -0.91 36.11
CA LEU A 296 21.13 0.37 35.40
C LEU A 296 22.01 1.30 36.23
N ARG A 297 22.88 2.06 35.56
CA ARG A 297 23.60 3.22 36.08
C ARG A 297 23.49 4.35 35.08
N GLY A 298 23.33 5.59 35.56
CA GLY A 298 23.25 6.77 34.70
C GLY A 298 22.58 7.94 35.39
N SER A 299 22.28 8.97 34.60
CA SER A 299 21.53 10.18 35.04
C SER A 299 20.34 10.42 34.13
N GLY A 300 19.25 10.99 34.70
CA GLY A 300 18.05 11.32 33.95
C GLY A 300 16.77 10.86 34.62
N ASN A 301 15.82 10.32 33.83
CA ASN A 301 14.54 9.82 34.31
C ASN A 301 14.48 8.29 34.22
N LEU A 302 13.92 7.66 35.23
CA LEU A 302 13.76 6.22 35.32
C LEU A 302 12.30 5.88 35.69
N THR A 303 11.60 5.16 34.84
CA THR A 303 10.27 4.61 35.14
C THR A 303 10.37 3.10 35.30
N VAL A 304 9.84 2.57 36.39
CA VAL A 304 9.92 1.14 36.72
C VAL A 304 8.57 0.61 37.19
N ARG A 305 8.22 -0.58 36.70
CA ARG A 305 7.14 -1.44 37.21
C ARG A 305 7.66 -2.87 37.30
N VAL A 306 7.32 -3.55 38.37
CA VAL A 306 7.62 -4.98 38.58
C VAL A 306 6.38 -5.65 39.15
N GLU A 307 5.87 -6.68 38.51
CA GLU A 307 4.68 -7.41 39.00
C GLU A 307 4.99 -8.30 40.18
N ARG A 308 6.10 -9.04 40.09
CA ARG A 308 6.60 -9.89 41.20
C ARG A 308 8.13 -9.79 41.28
N GLY A 309 8.63 -9.22 42.34
CA GLY A 309 10.07 -9.00 42.51
C GLY A 309 10.38 -7.79 43.35
N GLY A 310 11.48 -7.11 43.03
CA GLY A 310 11.91 -5.95 43.80
C GLY A 310 12.74 -4.95 43.00
N THR A 311 12.80 -3.73 43.57
CA THR A 311 13.58 -2.62 43.03
C THR A 311 14.43 -2.02 44.13
N LYS A 312 15.75 -1.90 43.87
CA LYS A 312 16.69 -1.20 44.79
C LYS A 312 17.32 -0.04 44.05
N LEU A 313 17.10 1.16 44.54
CA LEU A 313 17.55 2.42 43.93
C LEU A 313 18.51 3.14 44.87
N THR A 314 19.55 3.75 44.31
CA THR A 314 20.51 4.61 45.06
C THR A 314 20.80 5.82 44.16
N GLY A 315 20.63 7.03 44.71
CA GLY A 315 20.82 8.27 43.95
C GLY A 315 19.64 8.68 43.04
N TRP A 316 18.50 8.00 43.17
CA TRP A 316 17.27 8.31 42.46
C TRP A 316 16.21 8.81 43.45
N SER A 317 15.54 9.90 43.13
CA SER A 317 14.42 10.47 43.87
C SER A 317 13.09 10.21 43.19
N ARG A 318 12.08 9.75 43.92
CA ARG A 318 10.74 9.49 43.37
C ARG A 318 10.08 10.81 43.04
N VAL A 319 9.53 10.90 41.81
CA VAL A 319 8.82 12.08 41.30
C VAL A 319 7.32 11.82 41.18
N ALA A 320 6.91 10.66 40.65
CA ALA A 320 5.51 10.36 40.39
C ALA A 320 5.20 8.86 40.50
N GLY A 321 3.93 8.56 40.80
CA GLY A 321 3.28 7.27 40.53
C GLY A 321 2.34 7.40 39.34
N ASN A 322 2.42 6.47 38.41
CA ASN A 322 1.63 6.50 37.21
C ASN A 322 0.35 5.63 37.32
N PRO A 323 -0.70 5.90 36.58
CA PRO A 323 -1.97 5.14 36.63
C PRO A 323 -1.82 3.64 36.32
N ASP A 324 -0.75 3.26 35.60
CA ASP A 324 -0.42 1.88 35.23
C ASP A 324 0.33 1.13 36.31
N GLY A 325 0.51 1.75 37.48
CA GLY A 325 1.26 1.19 38.63
C GLY A 325 2.78 1.31 38.50
N SER A 326 3.31 1.96 37.47
CA SER A 326 4.74 2.27 37.38
C SER A 326 5.10 3.48 38.27
N LEU A 327 6.36 3.53 38.73
CA LEU A 327 6.91 4.61 39.50
C LEU A 327 8.01 5.31 38.72
N THR A 328 7.94 6.64 38.66
CA THR A 328 8.94 7.48 37.98
C THR A 328 9.87 8.13 39.00
N TYR A 329 11.14 8.09 38.69
CA TYR A 329 12.24 8.64 39.49
C TYR A 329 13.09 9.56 38.60
N THR A 330 13.73 10.56 39.21
CA THR A 330 14.75 11.39 38.55
C THR A 330 16.01 11.41 39.41
N GLY A 331 17.16 11.61 38.75
CA GLY A 331 18.42 11.70 39.48
C GLY A 331 19.60 11.10 38.72
N SER A 332 20.68 10.85 39.48
CA SER A 332 21.88 10.17 38.98
C SER A 332 22.30 9.10 39.97
N GLY A 333 22.42 7.85 39.50
CA GLY A 333 22.71 6.78 40.44
C GLY A 333 22.66 5.39 39.84
N ARG A 334 22.25 4.43 40.68
CA ARG A 334 22.18 3.01 40.35
C ARG A 334 20.79 2.46 40.64
N ALA A 335 20.29 1.63 39.73
CA ALA A 335 19.05 0.88 39.90
C ALA A 335 19.31 -0.62 39.68
N LYS A 336 18.76 -1.45 40.56
CA LYS A 336 18.72 -2.90 40.41
C LYS A 336 17.26 -3.33 40.48
N VAL A 337 16.77 -3.91 39.42
CA VAL A 337 15.39 -4.36 39.26
C VAL A 337 15.41 -5.85 38.94
N TYR A 338 14.61 -6.65 39.64
CA TYR A 338 14.60 -8.10 39.48
C TYR A 338 13.19 -8.67 39.70
N GLY A 339 12.86 -9.72 38.93
CA GLY A 339 11.57 -10.40 39.08
C GLY A 339 10.90 -10.80 37.79
N ARG A 340 9.57 -10.86 37.83
CA ARG A 340 8.70 -11.13 36.66
C ARG A 340 7.86 -9.89 36.33
N GLY A 341 7.49 -9.74 35.07
CA GLY A 341 6.72 -8.60 34.58
C GLY A 341 7.47 -7.28 34.80
N ILE A 342 8.78 -7.29 34.54
CA ILE A 342 9.61 -6.07 34.64
C ILE A 342 9.25 -5.19 33.44
N TYR A 343 8.92 -3.94 33.68
CA TYR A 343 8.96 -2.83 32.75
C TYR A 343 9.93 -1.78 33.31
N LEU A 344 10.97 -1.46 32.57
CA LEU A 344 11.94 -0.43 32.89
C LEU A 344 12.11 0.48 31.68
N ARG A 345 11.94 1.79 31.87
CA ARG A 345 12.29 2.82 30.89
C ARG A 345 13.25 3.78 31.56
N ALA A 346 14.44 3.92 30.99
CA ALA A 346 15.42 4.91 31.41
C ALA A 346 15.70 5.85 30.27
N GLU A 347 15.75 7.14 30.53
CA GLU A 347 16.02 8.19 29.55
C GLU A 347 17.00 9.18 30.14
N GLY A 348 18.16 9.38 29.49
CA GLY A 348 19.19 10.27 30.03
C GLY A 348 20.57 10.05 29.44
N GLU A 349 21.58 10.44 30.22
CA GLU A 349 22.98 10.43 29.81
C GLU A 349 23.81 9.43 30.60
N GLY A 350 24.89 8.94 30.01
CA GLY A 350 25.82 8.02 30.63
C GLY A 350 25.16 6.74 31.10
N LEU A 351 24.08 6.31 30.42
CA LEU A 351 23.37 5.10 30.78
C LEU A 351 24.25 3.88 30.56
N VAL A 352 24.37 3.04 31.55
CA VAL A 352 24.99 1.72 31.46
C VAL A 352 23.96 0.71 31.96
N VAL A 353 23.59 -0.21 31.10
CA VAL A 353 22.58 -1.22 31.36
C VAL A 353 23.19 -2.61 31.25
N ARG A 354 22.89 -3.46 32.23
CA ARG A 354 23.14 -4.91 32.16
C ARG A 354 21.84 -5.62 32.51
N ALA A 355 21.37 -6.42 31.59
CA ALA A 355 20.18 -7.24 31.81
C ALA A 355 20.50 -8.71 31.61
N SER A 356 19.80 -9.56 32.38
CA SER A 356 19.89 -11.02 32.24
C SER A 356 18.51 -11.62 32.45
N GLY A 357 18.11 -12.56 31.57
CA GLY A 357 16.80 -13.20 31.63
C GLY A 357 16.15 -13.39 30.28
N ARG A 358 14.82 -13.35 30.25
CA ARG A 358 14.02 -13.44 29.03
C ARG A 358 13.23 -12.16 28.84
N GLY A 359 13.31 -11.56 27.67
CA GLY A 359 12.51 -10.36 27.37
C GLY A 359 12.94 -9.66 26.11
N THR A 360 12.54 -8.38 26.03
CA THR A 360 12.88 -7.45 24.95
C THR A 360 13.57 -6.23 25.53
N ALA A 361 14.53 -5.68 24.79
CA ALA A 361 15.15 -4.41 25.09
C ALA A 361 15.14 -3.55 23.81
N LEU A 362 14.64 -2.32 23.95
CA LEU A 362 14.69 -1.30 22.91
C LEU A 362 15.68 -0.23 23.35
N LEU A 363 16.68 0.02 22.54
CA LEU A 363 17.74 1.00 22.76
C LEU A 363 17.57 2.13 21.75
N ARG A 364 17.55 3.38 22.19
CA ARG A 364 17.41 4.56 21.34
C ARG A 364 18.42 5.62 21.77
N GLY A 365 19.07 6.25 20.79
CA GLY A 365 20.04 7.31 21.05
C GLY A 365 21.43 6.97 20.51
N ASP A 366 22.48 7.38 21.25
CA ASP A 366 23.87 7.15 20.88
C ASP A 366 24.55 6.19 21.86
N GLY A 367 25.10 5.10 21.34
CA GLY A 367 25.78 4.14 22.20
C GLY A 367 26.15 2.83 21.55
N THR A 368 26.66 1.94 22.37
CA THR A 368 27.06 0.60 21.97
C THR A 368 26.31 -0.44 22.77
N TRP A 369 26.06 -1.60 22.17
CA TRP A 369 25.42 -2.72 22.84
C TRP A 369 26.05 -4.07 22.45
N ARG A 370 25.93 -5.03 23.36
CA ARG A 370 26.28 -6.44 23.15
C ARG A 370 25.21 -7.29 23.79
N ALA A 371 24.79 -8.31 23.09
CA ALA A 371 23.87 -9.32 23.61
C ALA A 371 24.44 -10.73 23.38
N SER A 372 24.19 -11.63 24.31
CA SER A 372 24.53 -13.04 24.19
C SER A 372 23.41 -13.91 24.74
N GLY A 373 23.11 -15.03 24.09
CA GLY A 373 22.03 -15.93 24.50
C GLY A 373 22.05 -17.24 23.74
N THR A 374 20.93 -17.95 23.77
CA THR A 374 20.78 -19.30 23.19
C THR A 374 21.00 -19.39 21.68
N GLY A 375 21.05 -18.28 20.98
CA GLY A 375 21.28 -18.22 19.52
C GLY A 375 22.64 -17.64 19.13
N GLY A 376 23.53 -17.31 20.06
CA GLY A 376 24.85 -16.72 19.76
C GLY A 376 25.13 -15.40 20.51
N SER A 377 26.11 -14.67 20.00
CA SER A 377 26.48 -13.35 20.51
C SER A 377 26.32 -12.32 19.39
N TRP A 378 25.70 -11.19 19.74
CA TRP A 378 25.47 -10.07 18.83
C TRP A 378 25.99 -8.78 19.43
N SER A 379 26.42 -7.86 18.59
CA SER A 379 26.80 -6.53 19.04
C SER A 379 26.45 -5.51 17.97
N GLY A 380 26.24 -4.29 18.37
CA GLY A 380 25.92 -3.19 17.46
C GLY A 380 26.20 -1.84 18.10
N GLU A 381 26.12 -0.83 17.28
CA GLU A 381 26.19 0.57 17.65
C GLU A 381 24.85 1.21 17.30
N VAL A 382 24.38 2.08 18.17
CA VAL A 382 23.23 2.94 17.98
C VAL A 382 23.76 4.35 17.88
N ARG A 383 23.54 5.03 16.75
CA ARG A 383 23.92 6.43 16.57
C ARG A 383 22.74 7.20 16.01
N TYR A 384 22.47 8.34 16.61
CA TYR A 384 21.54 9.33 16.11
C TYR A 384 22.30 10.49 15.52
N GLY A 385 22.21 10.66 14.20
CA GLY A 385 22.83 11.77 13.48
C GLY A 385 24.35 11.72 13.46
N GLY A 386 24.95 11.59 12.28
CA GLY A 386 26.38 11.85 12.13
C GLY A 386 26.72 13.28 12.58
N ARG A 387 27.78 13.41 13.36
CA ARG A 387 28.43 14.72 13.53
C ARG A 387 29.10 15.11 12.25
#